data_6588a0e38daa9878d399cd1e6194aa11
#
_entry.id   6588a0e38daa9878d399cd1e6194aa11
#
_cell.length_a   1.000
_cell.length_b   1.000
_cell.length_c   1.000
_cell.angle_alpha   90.00
_cell.angle_beta   90.00
_cell.angle_gamma   90.00
#
_symmetry.space_group_name_H-M   'P 1'
#
loop_
_entity.id
_entity.type
_entity.pdbx_description
1 polymer ?
#
loop_
_entity_poly.entity_id
_entity_poly.type
_entity_poly.pdbx_seq_one_letter_code
_entity_poly.pdbx_strand_id
1 'polypeptide(L)'
;SNRSEIAVGYATMDGDTAGGLAPIGGIDKHFLRKWLRWAEHECPLGLGPISALKFVNEQEPTAELRPAASGQKDELDLMPYEILNAIEAAFVRDRMEPESLLNTLRERFTAYSEKQLRDFLARFYRLWSQNQWKRERYASGFHLDDYNLDPTSWCRYPILSVELKIPD
;
A
#
# COMPACT_ATOMS: atom_id res chain seq x y z
N SER A 1 0.28 10.52 -1.82
CA SER A 1 0.10 9.11 -1.40
C SER A 1 1.15 8.22 -2.03
N ASN A 2 1.52 7.15 -1.35
CA ASN A 2 2.37 6.08 -1.87
C ASN A 2 1.53 4.99 -2.55
N ARG A 3 2.18 4.02 -3.21
CA ARG A 3 1.52 2.95 -3.96
C ARG A 3 0.56 2.11 -3.11
N SER A 4 0.94 1.76 -1.88
CA SER A 4 0.09 0.95 -0.99
C SER A 4 -1.19 1.68 -0.59
N GLU A 5 -1.12 2.98 -0.32
CA GLU A 5 -2.29 3.82 -0.05
C GLU A 5 -3.17 3.95 -1.30
N ILE A 6 -2.57 4.11 -2.48
CA ILE A 6 -3.28 4.14 -3.76
C ILE A 6 -3.97 2.81 -4.03
N ALA A 7 -3.31 1.67 -3.78
CA ALA A 7 -3.88 0.35 -4.02
C ALA A 7 -5.20 0.14 -3.29
N VAL A 8 -5.24 0.45 -2.01
CA VAL A 8 -6.43 0.26 -1.18
C VAL A 8 -7.33 1.50 -1.08
N GLY A 9 -6.94 2.61 -1.72
CA GLY A 9 -7.67 3.88 -1.67
C GLY A 9 -7.69 4.52 -0.28
N TYR A 10 -6.68 4.25 0.53
CA TYR A 10 -6.53 4.84 1.86
C TYR A 10 -5.94 6.25 1.77
N ALA A 11 -6.77 7.15 1.25
CA ALA A 11 -6.42 8.53 0.98
C ALA A 11 -7.66 9.41 1.03
N THR A 12 -7.49 10.65 1.51
CA THR A 12 -8.51 11.69 1.48
C THR A 12 -8.51 12.34 0.10
N MET A 13 -9.66 12.26 -0.58
CA MET A 13 -9.81 12.89 -1.91
C MET A 13 -9.75 14.41 -1.78
N ASP A 14 -9.08 15.04 -2.76
CA ASP A 14 -8.82 16.48 -2.81
C ASP A 14 -7.96 17.04 -1.65
N GLY A 15 -7.47 16.16 -0.78
CA GLY A 15 -6.40 16.38 0.19
C GLY A 15 -5.14 15.67 -0.30
N ASP A 16 -4.99 14.38 0.01
CA ASP A 16 -3.85 13.57 -0.41
C ASP A 16 -3.70 13.44 -1.93
N THR A 17 -4.77 13.64 -2.66
CA THR A 17 -4.80 13.58 -4.13
C THR A 17 -4.72 14.95 -4.79
N ALA A 18 -4.57 16.03 -4.02
CA ALA A 18 -4.38 17.37 -4.57
C ALA A 18 -3.04 17.49 -5.31
N GLY A 19 -3.03 18.28 -6.37
CA GLY A 19 -1.84 18.53 -7.19
C GLY A 19 -1.75 17.71 -8.46
N GLY A 20 -0.74 18.02 -9.28
CA GLY A 20 -0.56 17.47 -10.63
C GLY A 20 0.48 16.35 -10.74
N LEU A 21 1.15 15.98 -9.63
CA LEU A 21 2.21 14.96 -9.61
C LEU A 21 2.17 14.18 -8.30
N ALA A 22 2.24 12.86 -8.40
CA ALA A 22 2.37 11.93 -7.27
C ALA A 22 3.81 11.32 -7.24
N PRO A 23 4.81 12.01 -6.67
CA PRO A 23 6.22 11.64 -6.82
C PRO A 23 6.56 10.28 -6.19
N ILE A 24 5.83 9.86 -5.16
CA ILE A 24 6.01 8.57 -4.49
C ILE A 24 4.91 7.55 -4.80
N GLY A 25 4.04 7.85 -5.78
CA GLY A 25 2.92 6.98 -6.16
C GLY A 25 3.35 5.61 -6.71
N GLY A 26 4.58 5.47 -7.17
CA GLY A 26 5.17 4.21 -7.62
C GLY A 26 5.92 3.42 -6.53
N ILE A 27 5.93 3.88 -5.27
CA ILE A 27 6.70 3.27 -4.18
C ILE A 27 5.76 2.75 -3.10
N ASP A 28 5.91 1.48 -2.70
CA ASP A 28 5.11 0.92 -1.61
C ASP A 28 5.55 1.42 -0.22
N LYS A 29 4.63 1.39 0.74
CA LYS A 29 4.85 1.91 2.10
C LYS A 29 5.92 1.12 2.87
N HIS A 30 5.97 -0.20 2.66
CA HIS A 30 6.95 -1.05 3.34
C HIS A 30 8.38 -0.69 2.90
N PHE A 31 8.60 -0.51 1.59
CA PHE A 31 9.89 -0.05 1.06
C PHE A 31 10.23 1.37 1.53
N LEU A 32 9.27 2.31 1.49
CA LEU A 32 9.49 3.68 1.98
C LEU A 32 9.97 3.71 3.44
N ARG A 33 9.36 2.90 4.31
CA ARG A 33 9.79 2.82 5.72
C ARG A 33 11.21 2.26 5.87
N LYS A 34 11.58 1.26 5.08
CA LYS A 34 12.95 0.72 5.05
C LYS A 34 13.95 1.75 4.54
N TRP A 35 13.58 2.45 3.46
CA TRP A 35 14.41 3.48 2.85
C TRP A 35 14.66 4.66 3.80
N LEU A 36 13.63 5.13 4.52
CA LEU A 36 13.78 6.21 5.50
C LEU A 36 14.72 5.81 6.65
N ARG A 37 14.62 4.57 7.15
CA ARG A 37 15.55 4.06 8.18
C ARG A 37 16.98 3.97 7.67
N TRP A 38 17.16 3.50 6.44
CA TRP A 38 18.47 3.48 5.82
C TRP A 38 19.03 4.90 5.62
N ALA A 39 18.23 5.84 5.15
CA ALA A 39 18.64 7.23 4.96
C ALA A 39 18.98 7.94 6.28
N GLU A 40 18.37 7.54 7.40
CA GLU A 40 18.73 8.03 8.74
C GLU A 40 20.18 7.71 9.08
N HIS A 41 20.66 6.51 8.74
CA HIS A 41 21.96 6.01 9.19
C HIS A 41 23.06 6.10 8.14
N GLU A 42 22.75 5.89 6.89
CA GLU A 42 23.75 5.72 5.83
C GLU A 42 23.71 6.82 4.77
N CYS A 43 22.59 7.34 4.43
CA CYS A 43 22.24 8.30 3.38
C CYS A 43 22.99 8.18 2.05
N PRO A 44 22.28 8.15 0.92
CA PRO A 44 22.87 8.03 -0.41
C PRO A 44 23.52 9.33 -0.88
N LEU A 45 24.31 9.21 -1.93
CA LEU A 45 24.76 10.34 -2.77
C LEU A 45 25.66 11.37 -2.06
N GLY A 46 26.39 10.96 -1.03
CA GLY A 46 27.36 11.84 -0.37
C GLY A 46 26.77 12.92 0.52
N LEU A 47 25.48 12.85 0.83
CA LEU A 47 24.81 13.79 1.73
C LEU A 47 25.08 13.48 3.21
N GLY A 48 25.56 12.25 3.52
CA GLY A 48 25.74 11.77 4.89
C GLY A 48 24.41 11.46 5.61
N PRO A 49 24.45 10.77 6.75
CA PRO A 49 23.26 10.37 7.49
C PRO A 49 22.31 11.51 7.80
N ILE A 50 21.02 11.30 7.58
CA ILE A 50 19.97 12.29 7.86
C ILE A 50 19.37 11.98 9.23
N SER A 51 20.08 12.32 10.30
CA SER A 51 19.68 12.00 11.69
C SER A 51 18.32 12.57 12.09
N ALA A 52 17.85 13.64 11.46
CA ALA A 52 16.51 14.19 11.70
C ALA A 52 15.38 13.23 11.35
N LEU A 53 15.62 12.25 10.47
CA LEU A 53 14.63 11.20 10.14
C LEU A 53 14.30 10.28 11.31
N LYS A 54 15.10 10.26 12.37
CA LYS A 54 14.81 9.52 13.60
C LYS A 54 13.40 9.84 14.11
N PHE A 55 13.03 11.11 14.17
CA PHE A 55 11.72 11.52 14.67
C PHE A 55 10.55 11.00 13.78
N VAL A 56 10.78 10.85 12.49
CA VAL A 56 9.80 10.28 11.56
C VAL A 56 9.76 8.75 11.70
N ASN A 57 10.91 8.11 11.81
CA ASN A 57 11.03 6.65 11.89
C ASN A 57 10.52 6.06 13.21
N GLU A 58 10.50 6.85 14.29
CA GLU A 58 9.94 6.48 15.59
C GLU A 58 8.40 6.59 15.63
N GLN A 59 7.80 7.32 14.68
CA GLN A 59 6.34 7.45 14.59
C GLN A 59 5.72 6.26 13.88
N GLU A 60 4.57 5.81 14.38
CA GLU A 60 3.76 4.85 13.65
C GLU A 60 2.85 5.58 12.65
N PRO A 61 2.74 5.06 11.41
CA PRO A 61 1.86 5.66 10.42
C PRO A 61 0.41 5.74 10.90
N THR A 62 -0.18 6.91 10.74
CA THR A 62 -1.59 7.15 11.04
C THR A 62 -2.17 8.18 10.07
N ALA A 63 -3.42 7.98 9.68
CA ALA A 63 -4.14 8.93 8.84
C ALA A 63 -4.62 10.18 9.62
N GLU A 64 -4.52 10.18 10.96
CA GLU A 64 -4.93 11.29 11.84
C GLU A 64 -6.40 11.77 11.62
N LEU A 65 -7.25 10.87 11.14
CA LEU A 65 -8.67 11.17 10.84
C LEU A 65 -9.59 11.00 12.05
N ARG A 66 -9.08 10.48 13.15
CA ARG A 66 -9.81 10.26 14.40
C ARG A 66 -9.18 11.07 15.54
N PRO A 67 -9.91 11.37 16.60
CA PRO A 67 -9.35 12.02 17.80
C PRO A 67 -8.12 11.26 18.31
N ALA A 68 -7.09 11.96 18.75
CA ALA A 68 -5.83 11.38 19.23
C ALA A 68 -6.03 10.28 20.29
N ALA A 69 -7.06 10.41 21.13
CA ALA A 69 -7.43 9.42 22.16
C ALA A 69 -7.86 8.05 21.59
N SER A 70 -8.18 7.96 20.30
CA SER A 70 -8.61 6.69 19.66
C SER A 70 -7.44 5.79 19.29
N GLY A 71 -6.20 6.27 19.33
CA GLY A 71 -5.00 5.49 19.03
C GLY A 71 -5.01 4.90 17.61
N GLN A 72 -5.50 5.66 16.62
CA GLN A 72 -5.57 5.20 15.23
C GLN A 72 -4.18 4.82 14.70
N LYS A 73 -4.09 3.63 14.11
CA LYS A 73 -2.91 3.14 13.39
C LYS A 73 -3.36 2.57 12.06
N ASP A 74 -2.68 2.94 10.99
CA ASP A 74 -3.02 2.47 9.64
C ASP A 74 -3.00 0.95 9.53
N GLU A 75 -2.02 0.28 10.14
CA GLU A 75 -1.92 -1.18 10.10
C GLU A 75 -3.06 -1.90 10.84
N LEU A 76 -3.72 -1.25 11.81
CA LEU A 76 -4.92 -1.79 12.46
C LEU A 76 -6.16 -1.64 11.57
N ASP A 77 -6.26 -0.51 10.86
CA ASP A 77 -7.37 -0.26 9.94
C ASP A 77 -7.20 -1.08 8.63
N LEU A 78 -5.99 -1.30 8.19
CA LEU A 78 -5.65 -2.04 6.97
C LEU A 78 -5.17 -3.45 7.27
N MET A 79 -3.88 -3.61 7.33
CA MET A 79 -3.10 -4.82 7.64
C MET A 79 -1.62 -4.44 7.76
N PRO A 80 -0.75 -5.33 8.27
CA PRO A 80 0.69 -5.08 8.25
C PRO A 80 1.19 -4.76 6.84
N TYR A 81 1.98 -3.71 6.70
CA TYR A 81 2.42 -3.22 5.38
C TYR A 81 3.24 -4.25 4.59
N GLU A 82 3.95 -5.15 5.27
CA GLU A 82 4.66 -6.23 4.60
C GLU A 82 3.70 -7.20 3.89
N ILE A 83 2.56 -7.51 4.53
CA ILE A 83 1.51 -8.36 3.95
C ILE A 83 0.81 -7.62 2.83
N LEU A 84 0.46 -6.34 3.04
CA LEU A 84 -0.16 -5.52 2.01
C LEU A 84 0.69 -5.46 0.75
N ASN A 85 2.01 -5.22 0.89
CA ASN A 85 2.93 -5.22 -0.24
C ASN A 85 3.01 -6.58 -0.95
N ALA A 86 3.02 -7.67 -0.19
CA ALA A 86 3.02 -9.02 -0.78
C ALA A 86 1.75 -9.30 -1.58
N ILE A 87 0.58 -8.96 -1.03
CA ILE A 87 -0.70 -9.11 -1.74
C ILE A 87 -0.73 -8.23 -2.98
N GLU A 88 -0.35 -6.96 -2.87
CA GLU A 88 -0.31 -6.00 -3.96
C GLU A 88 0.56 -6.49 -5.12
N ALA A 89 1.79 -6.93 -4.84
CA ALA A 89 2.70 -7.47 -5.84
C ALA A 89 2.14 -8.72 -6.51
N ALA A 90 1.68 -9.70 -5.72
CA ALA A 90 1.13 -10.95 -6.24
C ALA A 90 -0.14 -10.72 -7.08
N PHE A 91 -1.02 -9.80 -6.66
CA PHE A 91 -2.26 -9.52 -7.37
C PHE A 91 -2.04 -8.65 -8.62
N VAL A 92 -1.29 -7.54 -8.51
CA VAL A 92 -1.17 -6.56 -9.59
C VAL A 92 -0.08 -6.93 -10.58
N ARG A 93 1.12 -7.26 -10.09
CA ARG A 93 2.28 -7.60 -10.92
C ARG A 93 2.16 -9.03 -11.47
N ASP A 94 1.97 -10.00 -10.56
CA ASP A 94 2.03 -11.42 -10.89
C ASP A 94 0.67 -11.97 -11.36
N ARG A 95 -0.41 -11.21 -11.17
CA ARG A 95 -1.79 -11.56 -11.59
C ARG A 95 -2.25 -12.90 -11.05
N MET A 96 -1.88 -13.19 -9.82
CA MET A 96 -2.24 -14.46 -9.19
C MET A 96 -3.74 -14.55 -8.91
N GLU A 97 -4.29 -15.74 -9.14
CA GLU A 97 -5.63 -16.08 -8.71
C GLU A 97 -5.73 -16.12 -7.18
N PRO A 98 -6.90 -15.83 -6.58
CA PRO A 98 -7.06 -15.69 -5.14
C PRO A 98 -6.55 -16.86 -4.30
N GLU A 99 -6.79 -18.10 -4.76
CA GLU A 99 -6.37 -19.32 -4.07
C GLU A 99 -4.84 -19.48 -4.09
N SER A 100 -4.22 -19.28 -5.26
CA SER A 100 -2.76 -19.33 -5.41
C SER A 100 -2.08 -18.26 -4.57
N LEU A 101 -2.65 -17.06 -4.52
CA LEU A 101 -2.16 -15.98 -3.71
C LEU A 101 -2.24 -16.31 -2.22
N LEU A 102 -3.38 -16.86 -1.75
CA LEU A 102 -3.51 -17.28 -0.36
C LEU A 102 -2.48 -18.35 0.03
N ASN A 103 -2.20 -19.31 -0.83
CA ASN A 103 -1.18 -20.34 -0.60
C ASN A 103 0.22 -19.70 -0.48
N THR A 104 0.56 -18.78 -1.37
CA THR A 104 1.82 -18.02 -1.30
C THR A 104 1.94 -17.23 0.01
N LEU A 105 0.85 -16.63 0.49
CA LEU A 105 0.85 -15.93 1.78
C LEU A 105 1.08 -16.88 2.95
N ARG A 106 0.47 -18.08 2.94
CA ARG A 106 0.66 -19.11 3.98
C ARG A 106 2.11 -19.57 4.09
N GLU A 107 2.75 -19.80 2.95
CA GLU A 107 4.16 -20.21 2.91
C GLU A 107 5.10 -19.12 3.43
N ARG A 108 4.80 -17.86 3.09
CA ARG A 108 5.67 -16.74 3.42
C ARG A 108 5.46 -16.19 4.84
N PHE A 109 4.23 -16.16 5.33
CA PHE A 109 3.85 -15.49 6.58
C PHE A 109 3.37 -16.49 7.64
N THR A 110 4.23 -17.41 8.03
CA THR A 110 3.95 -18.51 8.97
C THR A 110 3.58 -18.05 10.39
N ALA A 111 3.85 -16.79 10.75
CA ALA A 111 3.45 -16.21 12.03
C ALA A 111 1.95 -15.91 12.13
N TYR A 112 1.23 -15.93 11.01
CA TYR A 112 -0.21 -15.65 10.95
C TYR A 112 -1.00 -16.91 10.69
N SER A 113 -2.16 -17.05 11.34
CA SER A 113 -3.09 -18.12 11.05
C SER A 113 -3.69 -17.96 9.64
N GLU A 114 -4.13 -19.08 9.06
CA GLU A 114 -4.83 -19.05 7.78
C GLU A 114 -6.01 -18.08 7.78
N LYS A 115 -6.80 -18.10 8.87
CA LYS A 115 -7.93 -17.19 9.02
C LYS A 115 -7.52 -15.72 8.92
N GLN A 116 -6.42 -15.33 9.58
CA GLN A 116 -5.92 -13.96 9.50
C GLN A 116 -5.49 -13.60 8.07
N LEU A 117 -4.78 -14.50 7.38
CA LEU A 117 -4.36 -14.26 6.00
C LEU A 117 -5.55 -14.15 5.04
N ARG A 118 -6.58 -14.98 5.21
CA ARG A 118 -7.85 -14.85 4.48
C ARG A 118 -8.53 -13.51 4.75
N ASP A 119 -8.61 -13.09 6.01
CA ASP A 119 -9.22 -11.82 6.40
C ASP A 119 -8.47 -10.62 5.79
N PHE A 120 -7.14 -10.66 5.73
CA PHE A 120 -6.33 -9.63 5.06
C PHE A 120 -6.57 -9.60 3.56
N LEU A 121 -6.57 -10.75 2.91
CA LEU A 121 -6.81 -10.86 1.48
C LEU A 121 -8.22 -10.39 1.09
N ALA A 122 -9.24 -10.80 1.86
CA ALA A 122 -10.62 -10.34 1.67
C ALA A 122 -10.75 -8.82 1.84
N ARG A 123 -10.07 -8.26 2.86
CA ARG A 123 -10.03 -6.83 3.08
C ARG A 123 -9.37 -6.09 1.93
N PHE A 124 -8.25 -6.59 1.42
CA PHE A 124 -7.58 -6.02 0.25
C PHE A 124 -8.51 -6.00 -0.95
N TYR A 125 -9.14 -7.12 -1.32
CA TYR A 125 -10.02 -7.20 -2.48
C TYR A 125 -11.23 -6.26 -2.37
N ARG A 126 -11.84 -6.18 -1.19
CA ARG A 126 -12.93 -5.25 -0.94
C ARG A 126 -12.48 -3.80 -1.15
N LEU A 127 -11.37 -3.39 -0.53
CA LEU A 127 -10.86 -2.03 -0.64
C LEU A 127 -10.40 -1.72 -2.07
N TRP A 128 -9.74 -2.66 -2.73
CA TRP A 128 -9.33 -2.55 -4.12
C TRP A 128 -10.52 -2.28 -5.03
N SER A 129 -11.56 -3.10 -4.94
CA SER A 129 -12.76 -2.98 -5.79
C SER A 129 -13.54 -1.69 -5.52
N GLN A 130 -13.75 -1.35 -4.25
CA GLN A 130 -14.52 -0.17 -3.85
C GLN A 130 -13.84 1.15 -4.21
N ASN A 131 -12.51 1.17 -4.29
CA ASN A 131 -11.74 2.41 -4.43
C ASN A 131 -11.13 2.62 -5.84
N GLN A 132 -11.57 1.90 -6.87
CA GLN A 132 -11.11 2.15 -8.24
C GLN A 132 -11.37 3.60 -8.68
N TRP A 133 -12.53 4.17 -8.33
CA TRP A 133 -12.85 5.56 -8.63
C TRP A 133 -11.85 6.56 -8.03
N LYS A 134 -11.23 6.23 -6.90
CA LYS A 134 -10.16 7.04 -6.32
C LYS A 134 -8.89 6.95 -7.18
N ARG A 135 -8.49 5.74 -7.60
CA ARG A 135 -7.31 5.53 -8.45
C ARG A 135 -7.40 6.30 -9.75
N GLU A 136 -8.58 6.41 -10.35
CA GLU A 136 -8.81 7.21 -11.58
C GLU A 136 -8.59 8.72 -11.39
N ARG A 137 -8.51 9.19 -10.16
CA ARG A 137 -8.36 10.62 -9.81
C ARG A 137 -6.99 10.99 -9.26
N TYR A 138 -6.08 10.02 -9.08
CA TYR A 138 -4.72 10.31 -8.68
C TYR A 138 -3.94 11.02 -9.78
N ALA A 139 -3.06 11.94 -9.37
CA ALA A 139 -2.10 12.54 -10.28
C ALA A 139 -1.11 11.48 -10.81
N SER A 140 -0.60 11.71 -12.02
CA SER A 140 0.43 10.84 -12.60
C SER A 140 1.66 10.77 -11.73
N GLY A 141 2.24 9.58 -11.63
CA GLY A 141 3.45 9.31 -10.86
C GLY A 141 4.57 8.76 -11.73
N PHE A 142 5.68 8.41 -11.09
CA PHE A 142 6.81 7.75 -11.76
C PHE A 142 6.61 6.24 -11.78
N HIS A 143 7.01 5.61 -12.89
CA HIS A 143 7.09 4.17 -13.04
C HIS A 143 8.49 3.73 -12.60
N LEU A 144 8.62 3.13 -11.41
CA LEU A 144 9.91 2.93 -10.75
C LEU A 144 10.35 1.46 -10.69
N ASP A 145 9.42 0.53 -10.87
CA ASP A 145 9.67 -0.92 -10.83
C ASP A 145 8.76 -1.68 -11.82
N ASP A 146 8.59 -2.98 -11.63
CA ASP A 146 7.92 -3.88 -12.56
C ASP A 146 6.41 -3.64 -12.72
N TYR A 147 5.79 -2.83 -11.89
CA TYR A 147 4.37 -2.54 -11.97
C TYR A 147 4.00 -1.16 -11.40
N ASN A 148 2.86 -0.67 -11.82
CA ASN A 148 2.33 0.64 -11.46
C ASN A 148 0.81 0.56 -11.28
N LEU A 149 0.22 1.50 -10.55
CA LEU A 149 -1.23 1.56 -10.33
C LEU A 149 -1.90 2.69 -11.14
N ASP A 150 -1.15 3.39 -11.98
CA ASP A 150 -1.69 4.45 -12.82
C ASP A 150 -2.66 3.84 -13.87
N PRO A 151 -3.95 4.14 -13.81
CA PRO A 151 -4.94 3.60 -14.73
C PRO A 151 -4.77 4.11 -16.17
N THR A 152 -4.06 5.21 -16.37
CA THR A 152 -3.83 5.77 -17.71
C THR A 152 -2.77 5.01 -18.49
N SER A 153 -1.81 4.39 -17.79
CA SER A 153 -0.65 3.75 -18.42
C SER A 153 -0.53 2.24 -18.15
N TRP A 154 -0.98 1.74 -17.00
CA TRP A 154 -0.70 0.36 -16.59
C TRP A 154 -1.92 -0.40 -16.07
N CYS A 155 -2.57 0.10 -15.02
CA CYS A 155 -3.52 -0.65 -14.20
C CYS A 155 -4.97 -0.25 -14.50
N ARG A 156 -5.51 -0.70 -15.63
CA ARG A 156 -6.88 -0.38 -16.05
C ARG A 156 -7.89 -1.37 -15.52
N TYR A 157 -8.73 -0.92 -14.60
CA TYR A 157 -9.86 -1.68 -14.06
C TYR A 157 -11.16 -0.87 -14.23
N PRO A 158 -12.30 -1.53 -14.39
CA PRO A 158 -13.60 -0.83 -14.41
C PRO A 158 -13.86 -0.13 -13.06
N ILE A 159 -14.42 1.07 -13.09
CA ILE A 159 -14.79 1.80 -11.87
C ILE A 159 -15.83 1.02 -11.05
N LEU A 160 -16.78 0.39 -11.72
CA LEU A 160 -17.81 -0.47 -11.13
C LEU A 160 -17.36 -1.94 -11.20
N SER A 161 -16.27 -2.28 -10.55
CA SER A 161 -15.84 -3.66 -10.48
C SER A 161 -16.66 -4.45 -9.46
N VAL A 162 -16.93 -5.71 -9.79
CA VAL A 162 -17.52 -6.66 -8.84
C VAL A 162 -16.50 -6.96 -7.76
N GLU A 163 -16.94 -7.10 -6.51
CA GLU A 163 -16.07 -7.51 -5.41
C GLU A 163 -15.42 -8.86 -5.72
N LEU A 164 -14.10 -8.91 -5.66
CA LEU A 164 -13.35 -10.14 -5.81
C LEU A 164 -13.57 -11.02 -4.58
N LYS A 165 -13.98 -12.27 -4.80
CA LYS A 165 -14.23 -13.22 -3.72
C LYS A 165 -13.08 -14.21 -3.63
N ILE A 166 -12.75 -14.58 -2.40
CA ILE A 166 -11.87 -15.72 -2.14
C ILE A 166 -12.77 -16.95 -2.11
N PRO A 167 -12.43 -18.02 -2.82
CA PRO A 167 -13.14 -19.31 -2.70
C PRO A 167 -13.14 -19.81 -1.25
N ASP A 168 -14.20 -20.49 -0.85
CA ASP A 168 -14.37 -21.08 0.50
C ASP A 168 -13.31 -22.13 0.81
#